data_5932236aa4b2ba2cfefa48b4353ee593
#
_entry.id   5932236aa4b2ba2cfefa48b4353ee593
#
_cell.length_a   1.000
_cell.length_b   1.000
_cell.length_c   1.000
_cell.angle_alpha   90.00
_cell.angle_beta   90.00
_cell.angle_gamma   90.00
#
_symmetry.space_group_name_H-M   'P 1'
#
loop_
_entity.id
_entity.type
_entity.pdbx_description
1 polymer ?
#
loop_
_entity_poly.entity_id
_entity_poly.type
_entity_poly.pdbx_seq_one_letter_code
_entity_poly.pdbx_strand_id
1 'polypeptide(L)'
;SAPDNVVWCSDPANVIKDAPTVGLPGDYFYSPMKLQGEWGPYDETICSVDPSGRGSDETAAAYISQRHGFLYLHEMRAYRDGYSDKTLLDILRGCKKFNVTKLVIETNFGDGMVSELFKKHIQQTQQHIDIEEVRANVRKEDRIIDALEPVLNQHRLIVDRAVIDWDYRSNKDS
;
A
#
# COMPACT_ATOMS: atom_id res chain seq x y z
N SER A 1 2.06 -14.83 4.51
CA SER A 1 2.38 -15.12 5.93
C SER A 1 3.51 -14.23 6.40
N ALA A 2 3.57 -14.00 7.70
CA ALA A 2 4.58 -13.18 8.36
C ALA A 2 4.94 -13.80 9.71
N PRO A 3 6.12 -13.45 10.30
CA PRO A 3 6.51 -13.92 11.63
C PRO A 3 5.67 -13.25 12.72
N ASP A 4 5.71 -13.81 13.92
CA ASP A 4 5.03 -13.22 15.07
C ASP A 4 5.60 -11.87 15.46
N ASN A 5 6.91 -11.68 15.30
CA ASN A 5 7.59 -10.44 15.67
C ASN A 5 8.77 -10.14 14.74
N VAL A 6 9.04 -8.85 14.56
CA VAL A 6 10.18 -8.32 13.81
C VAL A 6 10.99 -7.43 14.73
N VAL A 7 12.26 -7.75 14.92
CA VAL A 7 13.17 -7.00 15.77
C VAL A 7 14.10 -6.16 14.91
N TRP A 8 14.16 -4.88 15.20
CA TRP A 8 15.00 -3.90 14.53
C TRP A 8 16.15 -3.45 15.43
N CYS A 9 17.24 -3.02 14.82
CA CYS A 9 18.29 -2.28 15.50
C CYS A 9 18.85 -1.20 14.56
N SER A 10 19.47 -0.20 15.15
CA SER A 10 20.13 0.89 14.42
C SER A 10 21.58 0.60 14.04
N ASP A 11 21.99 -0.68 14.04
CA ASP A 11 23.34 -1.07 13.65
C ASP A 11 23.57 -0.78 12.16
N PRO A 12 24.64 -0.04 11.80
CA PRO A 12 25.01 0.22 10.42
C PRO A 12 25.20 -1.04 9.57
N ALA A 13 25.49 -2.18 10.19
CA ALA A 13 25.58 -3.48 9.50
C ALA A 13 24.26 -3.93 8.86
N ASN A 14 23.13 -3.46 9.37
CA ASN A 14 21.80 -3.78 8.85
C ASN A 14 21.29 -2.80 7.79
N VAL A 15 22.07 -1.78 7.43
CA VAL A 15 21.74 -0.86 6.34
C VAL A 15 21.79 -1.59 5.00
N ILE A 16 20.73 -1.46 4.21
CA ILE A 16 20.67 -2.01 2.85
C ILE A 16 21.33 -1.01 1.91
N LYS A 17 22.62 -1.23 1.61
CA LYS A 17 23.45 -0.27 0.85
C LYS A 17 23.06 -0.16 -0.63
N ASP A 18 22.47 -1.20 -1.19
CA ASP A 18 22.09 -1.27 -2.60
C ASP A 18 20.63 -0.90 -2.85
N ALA A 19 19.89 -0.50 -1.82
CA ALA A 19 18.54 0.04 -1.98
C ALA A 19 18.61 1.50 -2.40
N PRO A 20 17.90 1.89 -3.49
CA PRO A 20 17.85 3.29 -3.88
C PRO A 20 17.08 4.11 -2.82
N THR A 21 17.64 5.23 -2.42
CA THR A 21 17.01 6.18 -1.50
C THR A 21 16.84 7.52 -2.19
N VAL A 22 15.64 8.09 -2.08
CA VAL A 22 15.26 9.40 -2.65
C VAL A 22 14.96 10.40 -1.53
N GLY A 23 15.50 10.18 -0.35
CA GLY A 23 15.28 11.01 0.82
C GLY A 23 16.40 12.01 1.09
N LEU A 24 16.45 12.50 2.32
CA LEU A 24 17.53 13.37 2.79
C LEU A 24 18.86 12.58 2.88
N PRO A 25 20.00 13.27 2.79
CA PRO A 25 21.28 12.64 3.05
C PRO A 25 21.29 11.99 4.45
N GLY A 26 21.49 10.67 4.50
CA GLY A 26 21.45 9.92 5.74
C GLY A 26 20.20 9.05 5.93
N ASP A 27 19.21 9.15 5.05
CA ASP A 27 18.08 8.23 5.03
C ASP A 27 18.48 6.90 4.42
N TYR A 28 18.20 5.81 5.14
CA TYR A 28 18.52 4.46 4.70
C TYR A 28 17.37 3.50 4.97
N PHE A 29 17.30 2.45 4.14
CA PHE A 29 16.49 1.28 4.46
C PHE A 29 17.32 0.29 5.28
N TYR A 30 16.68 -0.34 6.25
CA TYR A 30 17.27 -1.32 7.13
C TYR A 30 16.65 -2.70 6.93
N SER A 31 17.46 -3.74 6.96
CA SER A 31 16.96 -5.10 7.13
C SER A 31 16.65 -5.37 8.61
N PRO A 32 15.66 -6.22 8.92
CA PRO A 32 15.42 -6.64 10.29
C PRO A 32 16.64 -7.31 10.90
N MET A 33 16.92 -7.06 12.16
CA MET A 33 17.97 -7.78 12.90
C MET A 33 17.58 -9.24 13.10
N LYS A 34 16.31 -9.50 13.43
CA LYS A 34 15.81 -10.83 13.72
C LYS A 34 14.32 -10.94 13.44
N LEU A 35 13.90 -12.07 12.89
CA LEU A 35 12.52 -12.52 12.82
C LEU A 35 12.27 -13.54 13.93
N GLN A 36 11.21 -13.33 14.72
CA GLN A 36 10.94 -14.15 15.89
C GLN A 36 9.56 -14.80 15.81
N GLY A 37 9.43 -15.94 16.47
CA GLY A 37 8.19 -16.68 16.60
C GLY A 37 7.84 -17.49 15.35
N GLU A 38 6.60 -17.95 15.31
CA GLU A 38 6.09 -18.76 14.21
C GLU A 38 5.57 -17.87 13.07
N TRP A 39 5.65 -18.41 11.86
CA TRP A 39 5.05 -17.78 10.69
C TRP A 39 3.57 -18.18 10.58
N GLY A 40 2.71 -17.20 10.47
CA GLY A 40 1.27 -17.39 10.35
C GLY A 40 0.62 -16.47 9.30
N PRO A 41 -0.67 -16.67 9.06
CA PRO A 41 -1.42 -15.84 8.13
C PRO A 41 -1.47 -14.38 8.59
N TYR A 42 -1.72 -13.48 7.67
CA TYR A 42 -2.04 -12.10 8.01
C TYR A 42 -3.42 -12.00 8.69
N ASP A 43 -3.57 -11.06 9.60
CA ASP A 43 -4.83 -10.78 10.27
C ASP A 43 -5.85 -10.18 9.29
N GLU A 44 -5.37 -9.27 8.44
CA GLU A 44 -6.15 -8.61 7.40
C GLU A 44 -5.24 -8.20 6.25
N THR A 45 -5.77 -8.22 5.03
CA THR A 45 -5.13 -7.64 3.84
C THR A 45 -6.11 -6.75 3.12
N ILE A 46 -5.72 -5.51 2.90
CA ILE A 46 -6.52 -4.49 2.22
C ILE A 46 -5.84 -4.01 0.93
N CYS A 47 -6.64 -3.49 0.02
CA CYS A 47 -6.17 -2.66 -1.08
C CYS A 47 -6.70 -1.25 -0.86
N SER A 48 -5.80 -0.28 -0.75
CA SER A 48 -6.15 1.13 -0.66
C SER A 48 -6.06 1.77 -2.03
N VAL A 49 -7.13 2.42 -2.46
CA VAL A 49 -7.23 3.08 -3.76
C VAL A 49 -7.48 4.57 -3.57
N ASP A 50 -6.60 5.36 -4.18
CA ASP A 50 -6.77 6.81 -4.34
C ASP A 50 -7.12 7.09 -5.80
N PRO A 51 -8.40 7.25 -6.14
CA PRO A 51 -8.81 7.51 -7.52
C PRO A 51 -8.31 8.87 -7.99
N SER A 52 -7.84 8.94 -9.23
CA SER A 52 -7.47 10.22 -9.83
C SER A 52 -8.68 11.17 -9.88
N GLY A 53 -8.46 12.40 -9.47
CA GLY A 53 -9.41 13.47 -9.65
C GLY A 53 -9.58 13.86 -11.13
N ARG A 54 -10.19 15.01 -11.37
CA ARG A 54 -10.24 15.61 -12.71
C ARG A 54 -8.86 16.22 -13.01
N GLY A 55 -8.18 15.70 -14.02
CA GLY A 55 -6.90 16.25 -14.47
C GLY A 55 -5.84 15.20 -14.76
N SER A 56 -4.59 15.55 -14.58
CA SER A 56 -3.41 14.70 -14.85
C SER A 56 -3.05 13.74 -13.72
N ASP A 57 -3.87 13.69 -12.66
CA ASP A 57 -3.57 12.87 -11.49
C ASP A 57 -3.74 11.38 -11.81
N GLU A 58 -2.82 10.59 -11.30
CA GLU A 58 -2.84 9.14 -11.44
C GLU A 58 -3.72 8.50 -10.37
N THR A 59 -4.45 7.43 -10.76
CA THR A 59 -5.06 6.53 -9.78
C THR A 59 -3.98 5.67 -9.16
N ALA A 60 -3.91 5.62 -7.85
CA ALA A 60 -2.93 4.82 -7.11
C ALA A 60 -3.61 3.71 -6.32
N ALA A 61 -2.96 2.57 -6.25
CA ALA A 61 -3.39 1.43 -5.43
C ALA A 61 -2.21 0.89 -4.62
N ALA A 62 -2.46 0.54 -3.37
CA ALA A 62 -1.48 -0.07 -2.47
C ALA A 62 -2.07 -1.31 -1.80
N TYR A 63 -1.30 -2.39 -1.76
CA TYR A 63 -1.68 -3.67 -1.14
C TYR A 63 -0.94 -3.83 0.17
N ILE A 64 -1.68 -3.86 1.28
CA ILE A 64 -1.14 -3.80 2.63
C ILE A 64 -1.75 -4.91 3.48
N SER A 65 -0.90 -5.67 4.17
CA SER A 65 -1.33 -6.66 5.17
C SER A 65 -0.95 -6.23 6.57
N GLN A 66 -1.70 -6.71 7.54
CA GLN A 66 -1.42 -6.51 8.96
C GLN A 66 -1.27 -7.85 9.67
N ARG A 67 -0.29 -7.95 10.57
CA ARG A 67 -0.15 -9.03 11.52
C ARG A 67 0.54 -8.53 12.78
N HIS A 68 -0.08 -8.78 13.95
CA HIS A 68 0.46 -8.42 15.27
C HIS A 68 0.96 -6.96 15.38
N GLY A 69 0.23 -6.03 14.76
CA GLY A 69 0.56 -4.60 14.77
C GLY A 69 1.62 -4.16 13.78
N PHE A 70 2.24 -5.07 13.04
CA PHE A 70 3.11 -4.75 11.91
C PHE A 70 2.32 -4.60 10.62
N LEU A 71 2.72 -3.64 9.80
CA LEU A 71 2.17 -3.41 8.46
C LEU A 71 3.17 -3.86 7.40
N TYR A 72 2.67 -4.59 6.41
CA TYR A 72 3.47 -5.13 5.31
C TYR A 72 2.95 -4.55 4.00
N LEU A 73 3.73 -3.66 3.41
CA LEU A 73 3.44 -3.09 2.09
C LEU A 73 4.01 -4.02 1.01
N HIS A 74 3.13 -4.70 0.29
CA HIS A 74 3.51 -5.70 -0.70
C HIS A 74 3.79 -5.14 -2.08
N GLU A 75 2.93 -4.23 -2.54
CA GLU A 75 3.00 -3.68 -3.88
C GLU A 75 2.26 -2.34 -3.94
N MET A 76 2.74 -1.47 -4.81
CA MET A 76 2.07 -0.24 -5.22
C MET A 76 1.91 -0.22 -6.73
N ARG A 77 0.81 0.37 -7.22
CA ARG A 77 0.52 0.55 -8.63
C ARG A 77 0.00 1.95 -8.89
N ALA A 78 0.31 2.50 -10.07
CA ALA A 78 -0.20 3.78 -10.54
C ALA A 78 -0.74 3.64 -11.96
N TYR A 79 -1.84 4.35 -12.25
CA TYR A 79 -2.55 4.26 -13.52
C TYR A 79 -2.92 5.65 -14.02
N ARG A 80 -2.57 5.94 -15.27
CA ARG A 80 -2.90 7.21 -15.93
C ARG A 80 -4.30 7.23 -16.55
N ASP A 81 -4.91 6.06 -16.71
CA ASP A 81 -6.23 5.90 -17.34
C ASP A 81 -7.41 6.16 -16.37
N GLY A 82 -7.13 6.75 -15.22
CA GLY A 82 -8.14 7.00 -14.21
C GLY A 82 -8.73 5.72 -13.65
N TYR A 83 -10.02 5.50 -13.86
CA TYR A 83 -10.75 4.30 -13.44
C TYR A 83 -11.45 3.60 -14.61
N SER A 84 -10.70 3.43 -15.71
CA SER A 84 -11.14 2.60 -16.83
C SER A 84 -11.35 1.15 -16.39
N ASP A 85 -12.14 0.39 -17.14
CA ASP A 85 -12.35 -1.04 -16.85
C ASP A 85 -11.03 -1.82 -16.74
N LYS A 86 -10.07 -1.50 -17.59
CA LYS A 86 -8.73 -2.10 -17.56
C LYS A 86 -8.01 -1.83 -16.23
N THR A 87 -8.04 -0.59 -15.75
CA THR A 87 -7.45 -0.21 -14.48
C THR A 87 -8.11 -0.93 -13.32
N LEU A 88 -9.44 -0.94 -13.25
CA LEU A 88 -10.19 -1.60 -12.19
C LEU A 88 -9.95 -3.10 -12.15
N LEU A 89 -9.93 -3.76 -13.32
CA LEU A 89 -9.65 -5.18 -13.43
C LEU A 89 -8.21 -5.52 -13.02
N ASP A 90 -7.25 -4.66 -13.34
CA ASP A 90 -5.86 -4.85 -12.92
C ASP A 90 -5.70 -4.72 -11.40
N ILE A 91 -6.37 -3.74 -10.78
CA ILE A 91 -6.41 -3.59 -9.32
C ILE A 91 -7.03 -4.83 -8.68
N LEU A 92 -8.13 -5.35 -9.20
CA LEU A 92 -8.79 -6.55 -8.68
C LEU A 92 -7.96 -7.82 -8.90
N ARG A 93 -7.16 -7.87 -9.94
CA ARG A 93 -6.18 -8.94 -10.16
C ARG A 93 -5.12 -8.96 -9.06
N GLY A 94 -4.64 -7.79 -8.64
CA GLY A 94 -3.79 -7.64 -7.45
C GLY A 94 -4.50 -8.04 -6.15
N CYS A 95 -5.77 -7.69 -6.00
CA CYS A 95 -6.56 -8.13 -4.86
C CYS A 95 -6.63 -9.67 -4.75
N LYS A 96 -6.78 -10.36 -5.87
CA LYS A 96 -6.74 -11.82 -5.91
C LYS A 96 -5.35 -12.37 -5.56
N LYS A 97 -4.30 -11.76 -6.10
CA LYS A 97 -2.90 -12.14 -5.84
C LYS A 97 -2.56 -12.12 -4.35
N PHE A 98 -3.02 -11.10 -3.63
CA PHE A 98 -2.70 -10.88 -2.23
C PHE A 98 -3.80 -11.32 -1.26
N ASN A 99 -4.86 -11.96 -1.73
CA ASN A 99 -6.01 -12.37 -0.92
C ASN A 99 -6.64 -11.19 -0.14
N VAL A 100 -6.84 -10.07 -0.83
CA VAL A 100 -7.47 -8.87 -0.26
C VAL A 100 -8.92 -9.17 0.10
N THR A 101 -9.32 -8.78 1.30
CA THR A 101 -10.70 -8.92 1.80
C THR A 101 -11.46 -7.60 1.84
N LYS A 102 -10.77 -6.49 1.82
CA LYS A 102 -11.35 -5.14 1.84
C LYS A 102 -10.66 -4.22 0.86
N LEU A 103 -11.47 -3.52 0.08
CA LEU A 103 -11.04 -2.43 -0.80
C LEU A 103 -11.43 -1.10 -0.15
N VAL A 104 -10.43 -0.31 0.21
CA VAL A 104 -10.63 1.02 0.80
C VAL A 104 -10.45 2.06 -0.29
N ILE A 105 -11.51 2.82 -0.58
CA ILE A 105 -11.52 3.82 -1.65
C ILE A 105 -11.61 5.21 -1.02
N GLU A 106 -10.62 6.06 -1.31
CA GLU A 106 -10.68 7.46 -0.94
C GLU A 106 -11.64 8.19 -1.88
N THR A 107 -12.70 8.78 -1.32
CA THR A 107 -13.66 9.55 -2.07
C THR A 107 -13.56 11.04 -1.75
N ASN A 108 -13.33 11.85 -2.79
CA ASN A 108 -13.47 13.28 -2.72
C ASN A 108 -14.88 13.66 -3.25
N PHE A 109 -15.71 14.26 -2.39
CA PHE A 109 -17.02 14.81 -2.79
C PHE A 109 -18.02 13.83 -3.40
N GLY A 110 -18.42 12.78 -2.68
CA GLY A 110 -19.67 12.09 -2.94
C GLY A 110 -19.74 11.23 -4.20
N ASP A 111 -18.63 10.96 -4.85
CA ASP A 111 -18.59 10.14 -6.06
C ASP A 111 -18.58 8.63 -5.71
N GLY A 112 -19.71 8.12 -5.26
CA GLY A 112 -19.94 6.67 -5.16
C GLY A 112 -19.78 5.92 -6.50
N MET A 113 -19.50 6.63 -7.59
CA MET A 113 -19.35 6.07 -8.93
C MET A 113 -18.20 5.05 -9.02
N VAL A 114 -17.04 5.35 -8.45
CA VAL A 114 -15.88 4.42 -8.49
C VAL A 114 -16.20 3.16 -7.70
N SER A 115 -16.84 3.28 -6.54
CA SER A 115 -17.29 2.15 -5.75
C SER A 115 -18.29 1.27 -6.50
N GLU A 116 -19.25 1.86 -7.20
CA GLU A 116 -20.23 1.12 -8.00
C GLU A 116 -19.57 0.40 -9.19
N LEU A 117 -18.59 1.01 -9.83
CA LEU A 117 -17.82 0.35 -10.88
C LEU A 117 -17.03 -0.84 -10.33
N PHE A 118 -16.38 -0.71 -9.18
CA PHE A 118 -15.71 -1.83 -8.52
C PHE A 118 -16.69 -2.94 -8.13
N LYS A 119 -17.85 -2.62 -7.57
CA LYS A 119 -18.87 -3.63 -7.22
C LYS A 119 -19.26 -4.48 -8.42
N LYS A 120 -19.48 -3.84 -9.58
CA LYS A 120 -19.78 -4.54 -10.82
C LYS A 120 -18.71 -5.53 -11.21
N HIS A 121 -17.44 -5.11 -11.19
CA HIS A 121 -16.32 -5.99 -11.54
C HIS A 121 -16.04 -7.08 -10.49
N ILE A 122 -16.24 -6.78 -9.21
CA ILE A 122 -16.14 -7.76 -8.13
C ILE A 122 -17.14 -8.90 -8.34
N GLN A 123 -18.39 -8.56 -8.69
CA GLN A 123 -19.40 -9.57 -9.01
C GLN A 123 -19.02 -10.40 -10.25
N GLN A 124 -18.55 -9.76 -11.30
CA GLN A 124 -18.12 -10.45 -12.53
C GLN A 124 -16.95 -11.38 -12.33
N THR A 125 -16.01 -11.02 -11.47
CA THR A 125 -14.82 -11.82 -11.15
C THR A 125 -15.04 -12.82 -10.00
N GLN A 126 -16.24 -12.85 -9.42
CA GLN A 126 -16.62 -13.74 -8.33
C GLN A 126 -15.68 -13.66 -7.11
N GLN A 127 -15.19 -12.46 -6.83
CA GLN A 127 -14.36 -12.20 -5.64
C GLN A 127 -15.23 -11.83 -4.43
N HIS A 128 -14.74 -12.13 -3.24
CA HIS A 128 -15.36 -11.75 -1.97
C HIS A 128 -14.56 -10.62 -1.33
N ILE A 129 -14.88 -9.40 -1.72
CA ILE A 129 -14.18 -8.18 -1.27
C ILE A 129 -15.23 -7.17 -0.81
N ASP A 130 -15.09 -6.71 0.44
CA ASP A 130 -15.90 -5.61 0.96
C ASP A 130 -15.33 -4.27 0.50
N ILE A 131 -16.21 -3.31 0.23
CA ILE A 131 -15.82 -1.95 -0.15
C ILE A 131 -16.10 -1.00 1.02
N GLU A 132 -15.08 -0.25 1.41
CA GLU A 132 -15.17 0.85 2.37
C GLU A 132 -14.79 2.16 1.71
N GLU A 133 -15.66 3.16 1.78
CA GLU A 133 -15.38 4.50 1.31
C GLU A 133 -14.89 5.37 2.46
N VAL A 134 -13.76 6.04 2.26
CA VAL A 134 -13.18 6.97 3.22
C VAL A 134 -13.19 8.38 2.64
N ARG A 135 -13.84 9.32 3.33
CA ARG A 135 -13.86 10.73 2.94
C ARG A 135 -12.63 11.47 3.46
N ALA A 136 -11.99 12.19 2.56
CA ALA A 136 -10.87 13.05 2.91
C ALA A 136 -11.37 14.42 3.41
N ASN A 137 -11.48 14.58 4.71
CA ASN A 137 -11.88 15.86 5.34
C ASN A 137 -10.73 16.79 5.71
N VAL A 138 -9.48 16.31 5.55
CA VAL A 138 -8.24 17.00 5.92
C VAL A 138 -7.28 16.93 4.75
N ARG A 139 -6.35 17.88 4.65
CA ARG A 139 -5.35 17.87 3.58
C ARG A 139 -4.60 16.55 3.54
N LYS A 140 -4.29 16.08 2.34
CA LYS A 140 -3.67 14.77 2.09
C LYS A 140 -2.36 14.60 2.85
N GLU A 141 -1.54 15.64 2.86
CA GLU A 141 -0.23 15.64 3.52
C GLU A 141 -0.36 15.43 5.02
N ASP A 142 -1.27 16.15 5.66
CA ASP A 142 -1.51 16.06 7.11
C ASP A 142 -1.99 14.65 7.50
N ARG A 143 -2.86 14.04 6.69
CA ARG A 143 -3.35 12.67 6.91
C ARG A 143 -2.25 11.62 6.77
N ILE A 144 -1.38 11.79 5.78
CA ILE A 144 -0.25 10.88 5.57
C ILE A 144 0.70 10.94 6.76
N ILE A 145 1.02 12.13 7.25
CA ILE A 145 1.88 12.32 8.41
C ILE A 145 1.23 11.68 9.65
N ASP A 146 -0.03 12.00 9.95
CA ASP A 146 -0.74 11.48 11.12
C ASP A 146 -0.87 9.94 11.10
N ALA A 147 -1.02 9.34 9.94
CA ALA A 147 -1.17 7.90 9.79
C ALA A 147 0.18 7.15 9.83
N LEU A 148 1.21 7.69 9.19
CA LEU A 148 2.49 7.00 9.02
C LEU A 148 3.49 7.27 10.13
N GLU A 149 3.50 8.47 10.69
CA GLU A 149 4.49 8.84 11.70
C GLU A 149 4.53 7.88 12.89
N PRO A 150 3.41 7.47 13.52
CA PRO A 150 3.45 6.51 14.62
C PRO A 150 4.01 5.14 14.20
N VAL A 151 3.67 4.68 13.01
CA VAL A 151 4.10 3.38 12.49
C VAL A 151 5.59 3.37 12.18
N LEU A 152 6.11 4.45 11.59
CA LEU A 152 7.53 4.62 11.29
C LEU A 152 8.36 4.79 12.55
N ASN A 153 7.90 5.61 13.51
CA ASN A 153 8.60 5.82 14.79
C ASN A 153 8.68 4.56 15.63
N GLN A 154 7.72 3.67 15.52
CA GLN A 154 7.70 2.37 16.21
C GLN A 154 8.32 1.24 15.38
N HIS A 155 8.89 1.53 14.22
CA HIS A 155 9.49 0.55 13.30
C HIS A 155 8.55 -0.62 12.96
N ARG A 156 7.27 -0.32 12.71
CA ARG A 156 6.24 -1.32 12.42
C ARG A 156 5.86 -1.42 10.94
N LEU A 157 6.48 -0.61 10.08
CA LEU A 157 6.28 -0.68 8.63
C LEU A 157 7.37 -1.52 7.98
N ILE A 158 6.96 -2.58 7.31
CA ILE A 158 7.82 -3.44 6.50
C ILE A 158 7.43 -3.29 5.04
N VAL A 159 8.40 -2.99 4.18
CA VAL A 159 8.19 -2.73 2.77
C VAL A 159 8.87 -3.83 1.95
N ASP A 160 8.15 -4.41 1.00
CA ASP A 160 8.74 -5.34 0.04
C ASP A 160 9.77 -4.60 -0.84
N ARG A 161 10.92 -5.22 -1.06
CA ARG A 161 11.98 -4.64 -1.90
C ARG A 161 11.48 -4.20 -3.27
N ALA A 162 10.56 -4.95 -3.85
CA ALA A 162 9.99 -4.65 -5.16
C ALA A 162 9.25 -3.29 -5.19
N VAL A 163 8.68 -2.84 -4.07
CA VAL A 163 8.03 -1.52 -3.96
C VAL A 163 9.07 -0.40 -4.09
N ILE A 164 10.21 -0.55 -3.41
CA ILE A 164 11.31 0.44 -3.45
C ILE A 164 11.86 0.56 -4.87
N ASP A 165 12.12 -0.58 -5.51
CA ASP A 165 12.65 -0.62 -6.88
C ASP A 165 11.66 -0.05 -7.90
N TRP A 166 10.36 -0.29 -7.71
CA TRP A 166 9.31 0.27 -8.55
C TRP A 166 9.20 1.79 -8.42
N ASP A 167 9.17 2.30 -7.19
CA ASP A 167 9.08 3.74 -6.92
C ASP A 167 10.28 4.49 -7.50
N TYR A 168 11.48 3.96 -7.30
CA TYR A 168 12.70 4.55 -7.84
C TYR A 168 12.69 4.63 -9.38
N ARG A 169 12.26 3.57 -10.06
CA ARG A 169 12.18 3.56 -11.52
C ARG A 169 11.12 4.53 -12.03
N SER A 170 9.96 4.57 -11.40
CA SER A 170 8.85 5.44 -11.79
C SER A 170 9.19 6.93 -11.68
N ASN A 171 10.02 7.30 -10.70
CA ASN A 171 10.44 8.69 -10.48
C ASN A 171 11.69 9.09 -11.25
N LYS A 172 12.47 8.14 -11.76
CA LYS A 172 13.68 8.42 -12.55
C LYS A 172 13.37 8.86 -13.97
N ASP A 173 12.24 8.41 -14.52
CA ASP A 173 11.79 8.68 -15.89
C ASP A 173 10.86 9.92 -15.97
N SER A 174 10.60 10.59 -14.86
CA SER A 174 9.85 11.85 -14.75
C SER A 174 10.79 13.02 -14.49
#